data_89b5f63104e7189ab3b6172b5b6ba9d2
#
_entry.id   89b5f63104e7189ab3b6172b5b6ba9d2
#
_cell.length_a   1.000
_cell.length_b   1.000
_cell.length_c   1.000
_cell.angle_alpha   90.00
_cell.angle_beta   90.00
_cell.angle_gamma   90.00
#
_symmetry.space_group_name_H-M   'P 1'
#
loop_
_entity.id
_entity.type
_entity.pdbx_description
1 polymer ?
#
loop_
_entity_poly.entity_id
_entity_poly.type
_entity_poly.pdbx_seq_one_letter_code
_entity_poly.pdbx_strand_id
1 'polypeptide(L)'
;VCSFVMTQLTVQMYSLSSSFGVDPAPTPLLGAQRPATVEAMFTICREQMTALFSSIRNLRTTSNSAIDEVCRFVTQNLAEPLTLTVAAEYVHMNPAYLSRVFKKETGQAFNAYVSEQRIRRAKQLLQTKDRIIDIAGNVGFENSKYFSQVFKKRTGMTPQEYRAAMQKEAEL
;
A
#
# COMPACT_ATOMS: atom_id res chain seq x y z
N VAL A 1 43.65 0.42 -2.25
CA VAL A 1 42.76 0.77 -1.12
C VAL A 1 41.53 1.56 -1.62
N CYS A 2 41.72 2.67 -2.37
CA CYS A 2 40.58 3.47 -2.87
C CYS A 2 39.59 2.69 -3.73
N SER A 3 40.05 1.81 -4.63
CA SER A 3 39.17 0.98 -5.50
C SER A 3 38.28 0.03 -4.67
N PHE A 4 38.83 -0.56 -3.62
CA PHE A 4 38.07 -1.49 -2.75
C PHE A 4 36.98 -0.74 -1.97
N VAL A 5 37.27 0.43 -1.41
CA VAL A 5 36.27 1.23 -0.68
C VAL A 5 35.15 1.68 -1.61
N MET A 6 35.47 2.09 -2.84
CA MET A 6 34.46 2.48 -3.83
C MET A 6 33.56 1.32 -4.23
N THR A 7 34.13 0.12 -4.45
CA THR A 7 33.31 -1.07 -4.75
C THR A 7 32.37 -1.41 -3.60
N GLN A 8 32.86 -1.35 -2.36
CA GLN A 8 32.06 -1.63 -1.18
C GLN A 8 30.89 -0.63 -1.01
N LEU A 9 31.16 0.67 -1.20
CA LEU A 9 30.13 1.72 -1.16
C LEU A 9 29.08 1.52 -2.27
N THR A 10 29.52 1.19 -3.48
CA THR A 10 28.61 0.91 -4.60
C THR A 10 27.70 -0.27 -4.31
N VAL A 11 28.23 -1.36 -3.77
CA VAL A 11 27.44 -2.54 -3.39
C VAL A 11 26.41 -2.20 -2.31
N GLN A 12 26.80 -1.42 -1.29
CA GLN A 12 25.87 -1.00 -0.24
C GLN A 12 24.79 -0.06 -0.76
N MET A 13 25.12 0.87 -1.66
CA MET A 13 24.16 1.76 -2.31
C MET A 13 23.17 0.95 -3.19
N TYR A 14 23.64 -0.08 -3.88
CA TYR A 14 22.82 -1.00 -4.68
C TYR A 14 21.85 -1.79 -3.79
N SER A 15 22.33 -2.31 -2.68
CA SER A 15 21.52 -3.02 -1.68
C SER A 15 20.44 -2.11 -1.09
N LEU A 16 20.78 -0.87 -0.75
CA LEU A 16 19.83 0.14 -0.26
C LEU A 16 18.78 0.48 -1.32
N SER A 17 19.21 0.78 -2.56
CA SER A 17 18.29 1.08 -3.67
C SER A 17 17.29 -0.06 -3.89
N SER A 18 17.78 -1.30 -3.92
CA SER A 18 16.94 -2.49 -4.07
C SER A 18 15.94 -2.65 -2.92
N SER A 19 16.34 -2.35 -1.68
CA SER A 19 15.45 -2.43 -0.52
C SER A 19 14.32 -1.40 -0.55
N PHE A 20 14.51 -0.28 -1.27
CA PHE A 20 13.50 0.77 -1.47
C PHE A 20 12.74 0.64 -2.81
N GLY A 21 13.07 -0.38 -3.64
CA GLY A 21 12.45 -0.55 -4.95
C GLY A 21 12.85 0.53 -5.97
N VAL A 22 13.98 1.18 -5.75
CA VAL A 22 14.58 2.14 -6.70
C VAL A 22 15.51 1.37 -7.60
N ASP A 23 15.29 1.43 -8.92
CA ASP A 23 16.34 1.02 -9.86
C ASP A 23 17.52 2.00 -9.70
N PRO A 24 18.69 1.51 -9.30
CA PRO A 24 19.84 2.39 -9.20
C PRO A 24 20.15 2.89 -10.61
N ALA A 25 20.18 4.22 -10.76
CA ALA A 25 20.69 4.81 -11.99
C ALA A 25 22.05 4.16 -12.31
N PRO A 26 22.35 3.86 -13.60
CA PRO A 26 23.58 3.23 -13.98
C PRO A 26 24.75 4.06 -13.41
N THR A 27 25.43 3.46 -12.46
CA THR A 27 26.55 4.12 -11.78
C THR A 27 27.68 4.32 -12.77
N PRO A 28 28.11 5.55 -13.04
CA PRO A 28 29.26 5.83 -13.91
C PRO A 28 30.55 5.19 -13.42
N LEU A 29 30.58 4.64 -12.21
CA LEU A 29 31.75 4.06 -11.56
C LEU A 29 32.24 2.74 -12.12
N LEU A 30 31.43 2.03 -12.91
CA LEU A 30 31.85 0.76 -13.52
C LEU A 30 32.49 0.90 -14.91
N GLY A 31 32.49 2.11 -15.50
CA GLY A 31 32.85 2.19 -16.93
C GLY A 31 33.84 3.25 -17.37
N ALA A 32 34.08 4.35 -16.70
CA ALA A 32 34.72 5.44 -17.41
C ALA A 32 35.89 6.17 -16.77
N GLN A 33 36.03 6.38 -15.50
CA GLN A 33 37.24 7.09 -15.01
C GLN A 33 37.48 6.80 -13.53
N ARG A 34 38.65 6.21 -13.22
CA ARG A 34 39.17 6.17 -11.84
C ARG A 34 39.45 7.58 -11.39
N PRO A 35 38.86 8.07 -10.29
CA PRO A 35 39.18 9.39 -9.79
C PRO A 35 40.67 9.50 -9.47
N ALA A 36 41.32 10.50 -10.02
CA ALA A 36 42.76 10.69 -9.89
C ALA A 36 43.17 11.20 -8.49
N THR A 37 42.23 11.81 -7.76
CA THR A 37 42.46 12.37 -6.44
C THR A 37 41.41 11.93 -5.43
N VAL A 38 41.76 12.01 -4.15
CA VAL A 38 40.85 11.71 -3.03
C VAL A 38 39.67 12.69 -3.00
N GLU A 39 39.92 13.97 -3.32
CA GLU A 39 38.89 15.00 -3.40
C GLU A 39 37.88 14.70 -4.50
N ALA A 40 38.34 14.27 -5.68
CA ALA A 40 37.43 13.85 -6.78
C ALA A 40 36.55 12.66 -6.37
N MET A 41 37.12 11.71 -5.63
CA MET A 41 36.40 10.57 -5.08
C MET A 41 35.29 11.03 -4.12
N PHE A 42 35.58 11.92 -3.17
CA PHE A 42 34.59 12.46 -2.24
C PHE A 42 33.49 13.25 -2.96
N THR A 43 33.81 13.99 -4.00
CA THR A 43 32.85 14.75 -4.79
C THR A 43 31.87 13.80 -5.47
N ILE A 44 32.33 12.75 -6.15
CA ILE A 44 31.49 11.74 -6.81
C ILE A 44 30.61 11.02 -5.79
N CYS A 45 31.16 10.60 -4.65
CA CYS A 45 30.36 9.96 -3.59
C CYS A 45 29.26 10.89 -3.06
N ARG A 46 29.55 12.16 -2.85
CA ARG A 46 28.57 13.15 -2.38
C ARG A 46 27.44 13.35 -3.40
N GLU A 47 27.77 13.50 -4.67
CA GLU A 47 26.80 13.67 -5.74
C GLU A 47 25.86 12.46 -5.85
N GLN A 48 26.42 11.25 -5.80
CA GLN A 48 25.64 10.02 -5.85
C GLN A 48 24.73 9.84 -4.63
N MET A 49 25.24 10.13 -3.43
CA MET A 49 24.44 10.13 -2.21
C MET A 49 23.29 11.14 -2.30
N THR A 50 23.58 12.35 -2.79
CA THR A 50 22.55 13.40 -2.96
C THR A 50 21.48 12.98 -3.96
N ALA A 51 21.89 12.39 -5.09
CA ALA A 51 20.95 11.87 -6.09
C ALA A 51 20.07 10.73 -5.51
N LEU A 52 20.67 9.80 -4.78
CA LEU A 52 19.96 8.72 -4.11
C LEU A 52 18.96 9.24 -3.07
N PHE A 53 19.36 10.18 -2.22
CA PHE A 53 18.46 10.80 -1.24
C PHE A 53 17.32 11.56 -1.91
N SER A 54 17.58 12.25 -3.01
CA SER A 54 16.55 12.93 -3.80
C SER A 54 15.54 11.94 -4.39
N SER A 55 16.02 10.83 -4.95
CA SER A 55 15.18 9.76 -5.47
C SER A 55 14.31 9.12 -4.38
N ILE A 56 14.90 8.83 -3.21
CA ILE A 56 14.16 8.29 -2.06
C ILE A 56 13.10 9.28 -1.55
N ARG A 57 13.40 10.58 -1.53
CA ARG A 57 12.44 11.62 -1.13
C ARG A 57 11.27 11.68 -2.11
N ASN A 58 11.55 11.68 -3.41
CA ASN A 58 10.53 11.70 -4.44
C ASN A 58 9.63 10.46 -4.35
N LEU A 59 10.20 9.27 -4.11
CA LEU A 59 9.45 8.05 -3.89
C LEU A 59 8.51 8.13 -2.67
N ARG A 60 8.95 8.73 -1.57
CA ARG A 60 8.10 8.91 -0.39
C ARG A 60 6.89 9.79 -0.69
N THR A 61 7.08 10.89 -1.41
CA THR A 61 5.97 11.76 -1.82
C THR A 61 5.04 11.04 -2.80
N THR A 62 5.59 10.32 -3.78
CA THR A 62 4.84 9.53 -4.75
C THR A 62 4.13 8.34 -4.07
N SER A 63 4.78 7.68 -3.09
CA SER A 63 4.17 6.58 -2.34
C SER A 63 2.94 7.02 -1.55
N ASN A 64 2.99 8.16 -0.86
CA ASN A 64 1.82 8.67 -0.13
C ASN A 64 0.66 8.96 -1.08
N SER A 65 0.94 9.63 -2.21
CA SER A 65 -0.06 9.86 -3.26
C SER A 65 -0.62 8.55 -3.83
N ALA A 66 0.23 7.54 -4.06
CA ALA A 66 -0.20 6.24 -4.55
C ALA A 66 -1.03 5.47 -3.51
N ILE A 67 -0.72 5.55 -2.21
CA ILE A 67 -1.55 4.93 -1.16
C ILE A 67 -2.93 5.59 -1.09
N ASP A 68 -3.01 6.91 -1.19
CA ASP A 68 -4.29 7.63 -1.25
C ASP A 68 -5.10 7.21 -2.49
N GLU A 69 -4.42 6.98 -3.61
CA GLU A 69 -5.05 6.51 -4.84
C GLU A 69 -5.56 5.06 -4.70
N VAL A 70 -4.77 4.16 -4.09
CA VAL A 70 -5.21 2.80 -3.74
C VAL A 70 -6.42 2.83 -2.81
N CYS A 71 -6.44 3.68 -1.80
CA CYS A 71 -7.58 3.81 -0.89
C CYS A 71 -8.85 4.29 -1.60
N ARG A 72 -8.72 5.23 -2.54
CA ARG A 72 -9.84 5.68 -3.39
C ARG A 72 -10.32 4.56 -4.31
N PHE A 73 -9.40 3.86 -4.99
CA PHE A 73 -9.71 2.72 -5.84
C PHE A 73 -10.48 1.64 -5.08
N VAL A 74 -10.02 1.26 -3.89
CA VAL A 74 -10.73 0.29 -3.04
C VAL A 74 -12.13 0.77 -2.70
N THR A 75 -12.29 2.03 -2.31
CA THR A 75 -13.60 2.57 -1.90
C THR A 75 -14.60 2.62 -3.06
N GLN A 76 -14.14 2.85 -4.27
CA GLN A 76 -14.96 2.91 -5.47
C GLN A 76 -15.35 1.54 -6.02
N ASN A 77 -14.55 0.49 -5.73
CA ASN A 77 -14.69 -0.84 -6.35
C ASN A 77 -14.95 -1.95 -5.33
N LEU A 78 -15.62 -1.66 -4.20
CA LEU A 78 -15.81 -2.62 -3.10
C LEU A 78 -16.52 -3.92 -3.51
N ALA A 79 -17.38 -3.88 -4.51
CA ALA A 79 -18.10 -5.04 -5.03
C ALA A 79 -17.19 -6.00 -5.83
N GLU A 80 -16.09 -5.49 -6.38
CA GLU A 80 -15.20 -6.24 -7.25
C GLU A 80 -14.17 -7.09 -6.48
N PRO A 81 -13.54 -8.08 -7.14
CA PRO A 81 -12.44 -8.85 -6.55
C PRO A 81 -11.21 -7.96 -6.31
N LEU A 82 -11.08 -7.45 -5.12
CA LEU A 82 -9.96 -6.59 -4.72
C LEU A 82 -8.82 -7.41 -4.11
N THR A 83 -7.75 -7.59 -4.88
CA THR A 83 -6.50 -8.19 -4.41
C THR A 83 -5.38 -7.15 -4.35
N LEU A 84 -4.35 -7.43 -3.55
CA LEU A 84 -3.15 -6.58 -3.51
C LEU A 84 -2.48 -6.45 -4.88
N THR A 85 -2.52 -7.52 -5.70
CA THR A 85 -1.95 -7.52 -7.05
C THR A 85 -2.69 -6.55 -7.95
N VAL A 86 -4.02 -6.60 -7.98
CA VAL A 86 -4.87 -5.67 -8.76
C VAL A 86 -4.63 -4.22 -8.32
N ALA A 87 -4.54 -3.96 -7.02
CA ALA A 87 -4.24 -2.63 -6.51
C ALA A 87 -2.83 -2.15 -6.89
N ALA A 88 -1.85 -3.05 -6.91
CA ALA A 88 -0.47 -2.74 -7.30
C ALA A 88 -0.36 -2.43 -8.81
N GLU A 89 -1.06 -3.19 -9.65
CA GLU A 89 -1.16 -2.93 -11.09
C GLU A 89 -1.81 -1.57 -11.37
N TYR A 90 -2.86 -1.22 -10.63
CA TYR A 90 -3.57 0.04 -10.77
C TYR A 90 -2.65 1.26 -10.53
N VAL A 91 -1.75 1.19 -9.55
CA VAL A 91 -0.80 2.27 -9.24
C VAL A 91 0.59 2.02 -9.82
N HIS A 92 0.76 1.05 -10.73
CA HIS A 92 2.03 0.70 -11.38
C HIS A 92 3.17 0.41 -10.39
N MET A 93 2.86 -0.27 -9.28
CA MET A 93 3.81 -0.62 -8.24
C MET A 93 4.06 -2.13 -8.15
N ASN A 94 5.23 -2.51 -7.64
CA ASN A 94 5.48 -3.91 -7.27
C ASN A 94 4.59 -4.30 -6.06
N PRO A 95 3.87 -5.45 -6.10
CA PRO A 95 2.96 -5.87 -5.03
C PRO A 95 3.64 -6.00 -3.65
N ALA A 96 4.88 -6.53 -3.61
CA ALA A 96 5.60 -6.67 -2.35
C ALA A 96 5.99 -5.31 -1.75
N TYR A 97 6.34 -4.34 -2.59
CA TYR A 97 6.61 -2.97 -2.17
C TYR A 97 5.33 -2.28 -1.69
N LEU A 98 4.23 -2.36 -2.48
CA LEU A 98 2.94 -1.82 -2.08
C LEU A 98 2.47 -2.39 -0.74
N SER A 99 2.60 -3.71 -0.51
CA SER A 99 2.22 -4.35 0.76
C SER A 99 2.90 -3.72 1.97
N ARG A 100 4.21 -3.46 1.86
CA ARG A 100 4.99 -2.86 2.95
C ARG A 100 4.61 -1.41 3.21
N VAL A 101 4.51 -0.62 2.12
CA VAL A 101 4.18 0.81 2.22
C VAL A 101 2.74 0.99 2.69
N PHE A 102 1.81 0.23 2.13
CA PHE A 102 0.40 0.28 2.52
C PHE A 102 0.22 0.01 4.02
N LYS A 103 0.83 -1.07 4.54
CA LYS A 103 0.78 -1.40 5.97
C LYS A 103 1.42 -0.30 6.84
N LYS A 104 2.51 0.29 6.38
CA LYS A 104 3.19 1.38 7.09
C LYS A 104 2.34 2.64 7.18
N GLU A 105 1.72 3.05 6.07
CA GLU A 105 0.96 4.30 5.99
C GLU A 105 -0.46 4.17 6.57
N THR A 106 -1.13 3.02 6.37
CA THR A 106 -2.51 2.78 6.87
C THR A 106 -2.58 2.08 8.22
N GLY A 107 -1.46 1.56 8.73
CA GLY A 107 -1.37 0.79 9.97
C GLY A 107 -1.87 -0.65 9.85
N GLN A 108 -2.41 -1.09 8.71
CA GLN A 108 -3.01 -2.41 8.53
C GLN A 108 -2.69 -3.04 7.17
N ALA A 109 -2.83 -4.38 7.09
CA ALA A 109 -2.65 -5.11 5.84
C ALA A 109 -3.79 -4.79 4.85
N PHE A 110 -3.50 -4.81 3.54
CA PHE A 110 -4.44 -4.48 2.48
C PHE A 110 -5.78 -5.23 2.58
N ASN A 111 -5.76 -6.56 2.76
CA ASN A 111 -6.99 -7.35 2.88
C ASN A 111 -7.82 -6.98 4.13
N ALA A 112 -7.17 -6.59 5.22
CA ALA A 112 -7.85 -6.12 6.42
C ALA A 112 -8.53 -4.77 6.18
N TYR A 113 -7.86 -3.89 5.45
CA TYR A 113 -8.41 -2.60 5.02
C TYR A 113 -9.63 -2.76 4.10
N VAL A 114 -9.52 -3.59 3.04
CA VAL A 114 -10.64 -3.89 2.14
C VAL A 114 -11.84 -4.43 2.93
N SER A 115 -11.61 -5.40 3.81
CA SER A 115 -12.65 -5.98 4.66
C SER A 115 -13.31 -4.93 5.55
N GLU A 116 -12.54 -4.00 6.12
CA GLU A 116 -13.06 -2.91 6.93
C GLU A 116 -13.93 -1.93 6.12
N GLN A 117 -13.48 -1.53 4.93
CA GLN A 117 -14.26 -0.65 4.06
C GLN A 117 -15.57 -1.31 3.62
N ARG A 118 -15.54 -2.62 3.29
CA ARG A 118 -16.74 -3.41 2.98
C ARG A 118 -17.74 -3.41 4.15
N ILE A 119 -17.27 -3.66 5.36
CA ILE A 119 -18.14 -3.61 6.55
C ILE A 119 -18.66 -2.20 6.81
N ARG A 120 -17.85 -1.17 6.64
CA ARG A 120 -18.29 0.24 6.75
C ARG A 120 -19.42 0.54 5.76
N ARG A 121 -19.29 0.11 4.51
CA ARG A 121 -20.33 0.27 3.49
C ARG A 121 -21.56 -0.54 3.82
N ALA A 122 -21.41 -1.78 4.29
CA ALA A 122 -22.52 -2.62 4.72
C ALA A 122 -23.36 -1.98 5.84
N LYS A 123 -22.73 -1.33 6.83
CA LYS A 123 -23.44 -0.59 7.88
C LYS A 123 -24.37 0.48 7.31
N GLN A 124 -23.95 1.18 6.25
CA GLN A 124 -24.79 2.17 5.57
C GLN A 124 -25.99 1.51 4.86
N LEU A 125 -25.72 0.41 4.13
CA LEU A 125 -26.75 -0.31 3.39
C LEU A 125 -27.73 -1.05 4.32
N LEU A 126 -27.34 -1.40 5.53
CA LEU A 126 -28.22 -2.01 6.52
C LEU A 126 -29.33 -1.07 7.02
N GLN A 127 -29.25 0.22 6.75
CA GLN A 127 -30.32 1.19 7.02
C GLN A 127 -31.46 1.07 5.97
N THR A 128 -31.19 0.47 4.82
CA THR A 128 -32.22 0.19 3.81
C THR A 128 -32.99 -1.11 4.12
N LYS A 129 -34.08 -1.35 3.38
CA LYS A 129 -34.89 -2.59 3.52
C LYS A 129 -34.34 -3.76 2.68
N ASP A 130 -33.15 -3.60 2.07
CA ASP A 130 -32.55 -4.63 1.21
C ASP A 130 -32.25 -5.91 2.01
N ARG A 131 -32.33 -7.05 1.34
CA ARG A 131 -32.02 -8.34 1.97
C ARG A 131 -30.53 -8.42 2.31
N ILE A 132 -30.21 -9.06 3.42
CA ILE A 132 -28.81 -9.23 3.87
C ILE A 132 -27.92 -9.88 2.80
N ILE A 133 -28.49 -10.81 2.01
CA ILE A 133 -27.77 -11.47 0.93
C ILE A 133 -27.39 -10.49 -0.20
N ASP A 134 -28.29 -9.58 -0.54
CA ASP A 134 -28.06 -8.57 -1.58
C ASP A 134 -27.02 -7.54 -1.10
N ILE A 135 -27.11 -7.12 0.16
CA ILE A 135 -26.10 -6.25 0.78
C ILE A 135 -24.72 -6.92 0.77
N ALA A 136 -24.65 -8.22 1.12
CA ALA A 136 -23.36 -8.94 1.09
C ALA A 136 -22.74 -8.92 -0.31
N GLY A 137 -23.52 -9.18 -1.36
CA GLY A 137 -23.08 -9.11 -2.76
C GLY A 137 -22.66 -7.68 -3.15
N ASN A 138 -23.44 -6.68 -2.82
CA ASN A 138 -23.19 -5.27 -3.17
C ASN A 138 -21.91 -4.72 -2.52
N VAL A 139 -21.46 -5.31 -1.42
CA VAL A 139 -20.18 -4.94 -0.78
C VAL A 139 -19.04 -5.91 -1.08
N GLY A 140 -19.23 -6.86 -2.02
CA GLY A 140 -18.19 -7.72 -2.53
C GLY A 140 -17.92 -9.00 -1.72
N PHE A 141 -18.89 -9.47 -0.93
CA PHE A 141 -18.81 -10.80 -0.33
C PHE A 141 -19.60 -11.80 -1.16
N GLU A 142 -18.92 -12.79 -1.73
CA GLU A 142 -19.55 -13.86 -2.51
C GLU A 142 -20.50 -14.74 -1.67
N ASN A 143 -20.23 -14.86 -0.37
CA ASN A 143 -20.96 -15.71 0.55
C ASN A 143 -21.52 -14.89 1.71
N SER A 144 -22.87 -14.84 1.82
CA SER A 144 -23.57 -14.09 2.88
C SER A 144 -23.33 -14.66 4.29
N LYS A 145 -23.05 -15.97 4.42
CA LYS A 145 -22.72 -16.58 5.71
C LYS A 145 -21.34 -16.10 6.18
N TYR A 146 -20.37 -16.09 5.27
CA TYR A 146 -19.03 -15.55 5.56
C TYR A 146 -19.09 -14.04 5.87
N PHE A 147 -19.87 -13.28 5.10
CA PHE A 147 -20.17 -11.87 5.41
C PHE A 147 -20.66 -11.70 6.84
N SER A 148 -21.68 -12.47 7.25
CA SER A 148 -22.27 -12.37 8.59
C SER A 148 -21.28 -12.68 9.70
N GLN A 149 -20.37 -13.63 9.48
CA GLN A 149 -19.29 -13.95 10.43
C GLN A 149 -18.29 -12.81 10.55
N VAL A 150 -17.83 -12.25 9.41
CA VAL A 150 -16.89 -11.13 9.38
C VAL A 150 -17.53 -9.88 10.01
N PHE A 151 -18.79 -9.60 9.67
CA PHE A 151 -19.54 -8.48 10.22
C PHE A 151 -19.67 -8.61 11.75
N LYS A 152 -20.08 -9.76 12.26
CA LYS A 152 -20.19 -10.02 13.71
C LYS A 152 -18.83 -9.89 14.41
N LYS A 153 -17.77 -10.42 13.81
CA LYS A 153 -16.41 -10.30 14.35
C LYS A 153 -15.95 -8.84 14.48
N ARG A 154 -16.37 -7.99 13.57
CA ARG A 154 -15.95 -6.57 13.51
C ARG A 154 -16.86 -5.63 14.31
N THR A 155 -18.12 -5.97 14.49
CA THR A 155 -19.12 -5.08 15.11
C THR A 155 -19.68 -5.59 16.42
N GLY A 156 -19.44 -6.86 16.74
CA GLY A 156 -20.03 -7.55 17.90
C GLY A 156 -21.42 -8.11 17.67
N MET A 157 -22.09 -7.71 16.58
CA MET A 157 -23.47 -8.08 16.25
C MET A 157 -23.58 -8.69 14.86
N THR A 158 -24.56 -9.55 14.64
CA THR A 158 -24.92 -9.99 13.29
C THR A 158 -25.52 -8.83 12.48
N PRO A 159 -25.49 -8.88 11.13
CA PRO A 159 -26.13 -7.86 10.30
C PRO A 159 -27.62 -7.64 10.62
N GLN A 160 -28.35 -8.70 11.00
CA GLN A 160 -29.76 -8.62 11.37
C GLN A 160 -29.96 -7.91 12.72
N GLU A 161 -29.17 -8.28 13.73
CA GLU A 161 -29.19 -7.63 15.05
C GLU A 161 -28.80 -6.14 14.94
N TYR A 162 -27.79 -5.84 14.11
CA TYR A 162 -27.37 -4.45 13.85
C TYR A 162 -28.50 -3.63 13.22
N ARG A 163 -29.19 -4.17 12.19
CA ARG A 163 -30.35 -3.51 11.57
C ARG A 163 -31.46 -3.23 12.58
N ALA A 164 -31.83 -4.25 13.38
CA ALA A 164 -32.89 -4.11 14.38
C ALA A 164 -32.55 -3.04 15.44
N ALA A 165 -31.30 -2.97 15.87
CA ALA A 165 -30.83 -1.94 16.79
C ALA A 165 -30.96 -0.53 16.19
N MET A 166 -30.53 -0.34 14.93
CA MET A 166 -30.63 0.96 14.24
C MET A 166 -32.07 1.42 14.02
N GLN A 167 -33.00 0.49 13.72
CA GLN A 167 -34.42 0.82 13.55
C GLN A 167 -35.05 1.27 14.87
N LYS A 168 -34.70 0.61 15.96
CA LYS A 168 -35.19 0.99 17.30
C LYS A 168 -34.70 2.36 17.75
N GLU A 169 -33.45 2.75 17.38
CA GLU A 169 -32.92 4.10 17.68
C GLU A 169 -33.59 5.19 16.82
N ALA A 170 -34.08 4.86 15.64
CA ALA A 170 -34.74 5.82 14.74
C ALA A 170 -36.22 6.09 15.10
N GLU A 171 -36.81 5.26 15.97
CA GLU A 171 -38.21 5.38 16.45
C GLU A 171 -38.32 6.12 17.81
N LEU A 172 -37.18 6.49 18.40
CA LEU A 172 -37.08 7.24 19.67
C LEU A 172 -36.86 8.72 19.43
#